data_33a779115668ae9f4c0192cf89d3d79f
#
_entry.id   33a779115668ae9f4c0192cf89d3d79f
#
_cell.length_a   1.000
_cell.length_b   1.000
_cell.length_c   1.000
_cell.angle_alpha   90.00
_cell.angle_beta   90.00
_cell.angle_gamma   90.00
#
_symmetry.space_group_name_H-M   'P 1'
#
loop_
_entity.id
_entity.type
_entity.pdbx_description
1 polymer ?
#
loop_
_entity_poly.entity_id
_entity_poly.type
_entity_poly.pdbx_seq_one_letter_code
_entity_poly.pdbx_strand_id
1 'polypeptide(L)'
;MLTVEHLTKKYGKVLACDDVNLHLEPGSVTVLLGPNGAGKSTLMKSIIGFLQYEGNITVNGFSNKSSQARAVMGYIPELPSLYPNLTVSEHMEFLARAYRLKDYKSRIDSLFTRFELEDKRKKFGDELSKGMQQKLNICLGLLPQPSLLLLDEPMIGLDPHAIKELKSCMEEMRQEGRTLLVSTHIIDSVDMLWDRALIMRNGVIHANLTREELEADGRTLEQLFFDVTEGGREG
;
A
#
# COMPACT_ATOMS: atom_id res chain seq x y z
N MET A 1 2.37 15.14 -3.76
CA MET A 1 2.79 13.88 -4.42
C MET A 1 1.63 13.21 -5.16
N LEU A 2 0.60 12.76 -4.50
CA LEU A 2 -0.62 12.17 -5.06
C LEU A 2 -1.82 13.09 -4.79
N THR A 3 -2.65 13.33 -5.80
CA THR A 3 -3.93 14.04 -5.66
C THR A 3 -5.04 13.19 -6.25
N VAL A 4 -6.11 12.99 -5.51
CA VAL A 4 -7.34 12.31 -5.92
C VAL A 4 -8.48 13.30 -5.74
N GLU A 5 -9.25 13.53 -6.79
CA GLU A 5 -10.34 14.48 -6.83
C GLU A 5 -11.61 13.81 -7.38
N HIS A 6 -12.67 13.87 -6.60
CA HIS A 6 -14.00 13.38 -6.95
C HIS A 6 -14.01 11.93 -7.44
N LEU A 7 -13.17 11.05 -6.83
CA LEU A 7 -13.09 9.66 -7.23
C LEU A 7 -14.38 8.92 -6.88
N THR A 8 -15.06 8.45 -7.91
CA THR A 8 -16.25 7.60 -7.77
C THR A 8 -16.06 6.28 -8.52
N LYS A 9 -16.32 5.16 -7.83
CA LYS A 9 -16.23 3.81 -8.40
C LYS A 9 -17.42 2.96 -8.00
N LYS A 10 -18.11 2.43 -9.02
CA LYS A 10 -19.27 1.53 -8.88
C LYS A 10 -18.98 0.15 -9.41
N TYR A 11 -19.51 -0.86 -8.75
CA TYR A 11 -19.61 -2.24 -9.22
C TYR A 11 -21.09 -2.63 -9.26
N GLY A 12 -21.69 -2.53 -10.45
CA GLY A 12 -23.13 -2.69 -10.59
C GLY A 12 -23.88 -1.65 -9.74
N LYS A 13 -24.60 -2.11 -8.71
CA LYS A 13 -25.34 -1.23 -7.78
C LYS A 13 -24.52 -0.81 -6.55
N VAL A 14 -23.34 -1.40 -6.34
CA VAL A 14 -22.50 -1.11 -5.17
C VAL A 14 -21.58 0.06 -5.46
N LEU A 15 -21.71 1.13 -4.68
CA LEU A 15 -20.85 2.29 -4.71
C LEU A 15 -19.65 2.03 -3.78
N ALA A 16 -18.51 1.63 -4.36
CA ALA A 16 -17.33 1.20 -3.62
C ALA A 16 -16.40 2.37 -3.23
N CYS A 17 -16.41 3.46 -4.01
CA CYS A 17 -15.86 4.76 -3.65
C CYS A 17 -16.87 5.82 -4.08
N ASP A 18 -17.17 6.78 -3.20
CA ASP A 18 -18.17 7.81 -3.38
C ASP A 18 -17.55 9.18 -3.12
N ASP A 19 -17.28 9.92 -4.19
CA ASP A 19 -16.71 11.27 -4.17
C ASP A 19 -15.45 11.40 -3.29
N VAL A 20 -14.53 10.42 -3.39
CA VAL A 20 -13.32 10.39 -2.56
C VAL A 20 -12.36 11.48 -3.01
N ASN A 21 -11.95 12.31 -2.04
CA ASN A 21 -10.97 13.37 -2.21
C ASN A 21 -9.84 13.18 -1.21
N LEU A 22 -8.57 13.16 -1.68
CA LEU A 22 -7.40 13.09 -0.81
C LEU A 22 -6.17 13.69 -1.48
N HIS A 23 -5.24 14.13 -0.64
CA HIS A 23 -3.93 14.59 -1.06
C HIS A 23 -2.86 13.99 -0.16
N LEU A 24 -1.78 13.44 -0.76
CA LEU A 24 -0.61 12.94 -0.04
C LEU A 24 0.58 13.85 -0.32
N GLU A 25 1.19 14.32 0.77
CA GLU A 25 2.40 15.10 0.69
C GLU A 25 3.62 14.23 0.33
N PRO A 26 4.63 14.81 -0.34
CA PRO A 26 5.89 14.11 -0.56
C PRO A 26 6.56 13.71 0.76
N GLY A 27 7.13 12.51 0.82
CA GLY A 27 7.89 12.05 1.98
C GLY A 27 7.06 11.68 3.21
N SER A 28 5.73 11.56 3.07
CA SER A 28 4.84 11.21 4.18
C SER A 28 4.38 9.76 4.13
N VAL A 29 4.07 9.21 5.29
CA VAL A 29 3.37 7.93 5.45
C VAL A 29 1.92 8.22 5.81
N THR A 30 0.99 7.85 4.93
CA THR A 30 -0.45 7.97 5.18
C THR A 30 -1.02 6.58 5.40
N VAL A 31 -1.78 6.41 6.49
CA VAL A 31 -2.54 5.18 6.75
C VAL A 31 -3.99 5.36 6.32
N LEU A 32 -4.52 4.37 5.61
CA LEU A 32 -5.91 4.29 5.18
C LEU A 32 -6.60 3.19 6.00
N LEU A 33 -7.29 3.59 7.04
CA LEU A 33 -8.00 2.72 7.97
C LEU A 33 -9.45 2.51 7.54
N GLY A 34 -10.01 1.37 7.88
CA GLY A 34 -11.43 1.09 7.66
C GLY A 34 -11.75 -0.39 7.73
N PRO A 35 -13.00 -0.75 8.03
CA PRO A 35 -13.42 -2.15 8.07
C PRO A 35 -13.31 -2.82 6.71
N ASN A 36 -13.45 -4.16 6.69
CA ASN A 36 -13.53 -4.89 5.43
C ASN A 36 -14.75 -4.43 4.63
N GLY A 37 -14.55 -4.22 3.32
CA GLY A 37 -15.59 -3.68 2.45
C GLY A 37 -15.73 -2.14 2.46
N ALA A 38 -14.91 -1.40 3.23
CA ALA A 38 -14.95 0.07 3.27
C ALA A 38 -14.60 0.76 1.94
N GLY A 39 -13.94 0.04 1.00
CA GLY A 39 -13.52 0.58 -0.30
C GLY A 39 -12.01 0.79 -0.43
N LYS A 40 -11.19 0.48 0.59
CA LYS A 40 -9.75 0.71 0.64
C LYS A 40 -9.01 0.14 -0.59
N SER A 41 -9.15 -1.15 -0.85
CA SER A 41 -8.49 -1.80 -2.01
C SER A 41 -9.02 -1.28 -3.35
N THR A 42 -10.30 -0.86 -3.41
CA THR A 42 -10.87 -0.24 -4.62
C THR A 42 -10.22 1.12 -4.87
N LEU A 43 -10.05 1.93 -3.83
CA LEU A 43 -9.34 3.21 -3.92
C LEU A 43 -7.90 2.99 -4.39
N MET A 44 -7.14 2.09 -3.75
CA MET A 44 -5.75 1.80 -4.15
C MET A 44 -5.62 1.29 -5.57
N LYS A 45 -6.48 0.35 -6.00
CA LYS A 45 -6.51 -0.17 -7.38
C LYS A 45 -6.89 0.90 -8.39
N SER A 46 -7.71 1.89 -8.00
CA SER A 46 -8.01 3.05 -8.84
C SER A 46 -6.80 3.97 -8.96
N ILE A 47 -6.09 4.23 -7.86
CA ILE A 47 -4.87 5.06 -7.84
C ILE A 47 -3.79 4.45 -8.74
N ILE A 48 -3.52 3.14 -8.62
CA ILE A 48 -2.51 2.48 -9.46
C ILE A 48 -2.95 2.33 -10.93
N GLY A 49 -4.21 2.63 -11.25
CA GLY A 49 -4.74 2.62 -12.61
C GLY A 49 -5.23 1.26 -13.09
N PHE A 50 -5.50 0.30 -12.20
CA PHE A 50 -6.06 -1.02 -12.55
C PHE A 50 -7.57 -0.98 -12.78
N LEU A 51 -8.26 0.04 -12.26
CA LEU A 51 -9.71 0.17 -12.39
C LEU A 51 -10.07 1.42 -13.20
N GLN A 52 -11.20 1.34 -13.88
CA GLN A 52 -11.87 2.53 -14.41
C GLN A 52 -12.70 3.17 -13.31
N TYR A 53 -12.69 4.48 -13.24
CA TYR A 53 -13.36 5.31 -12.24
C TYR A 53 -13.79 6.64 -12.88
N GLU A 54 -14.68 7.36 -12.21
CA GLU A 54 -15.02 8.76 -12.47
C GLU A 54 -14.17 9.65 -11.55
N GLY A 55 -13.84 10.86 -11.98
CA GLY A 55 -12.98 11.80 -11.25
C GLY A 55 -11.58 11.90 -11.83
N ASN A 56 -10.66 12.48 -11.07
CA ASN A 56 -9.29 12.75 -11.49
C ASN A 56 -8.28 12.22 -10.48
N ILE A 57 -7.22 11.56 -10.97
CA ILE A 57 -6.07 11.12 -10.14
C ILE A 57 -4.79 11.54 -10.83
N THR A 58 -3.96 12.27 -10.09
CA THR A 58 -2.64 12.71 -10.57
C THR A 58 -1.54 12.32 -9.59
N VAL A 59 -0.39 11.96 -10.15
CA VAL A 59 0.85 11.69 -9.41
C VAL A 59 1.93 12.60 -9.98
N ASN A 60 2.51 13.45 -9.14
CA ASN A 60 3.43 14.53 -9.56
C ASN A 60 2.85 15.40 -10.69
N GLY A 61 1.54 15.66 -10.67
CA GLY A 61 0.85 16.44 -11.70
C GLY A 61 0.54 15.69 -13.00
N PHE A 62 0.96 14.44 -13.15
CA PHE A 62 0.65 13.60 -14.31
C PHE A 62 -0.53 12.67 -14.01
N SER A 63 -1.40 12.46 -15.00
CA SER A 63 -2.46 11.45 -14.86
C SER A 63 -1.88 10.11 -14.43
N ASN A 64 -2.52 9.44 -13.46
CA ASN A 64 -2.08 8.12 -12.94
C ASN A 64 -1.98 7.04 -14.04
N LYS A 65 -2.62 7.24 -15.17
CA LYS A 65 -2.56 6.33 -16.35
C LYS A 65 -1.37 6.61 -17.25
N SER A 66 -0.65 7.71 -17.05
CA SER A 66 0.51 8.10 -17.87
C SER A 66 1.73 7.22 -17.55
N SER A 67 2.66 7.14 -18.50
CA SER A 67 3.95 6.44 -18.28
C SER A 67 4.81 7.12 -17.22
N GLN A 68 4.72 8.45 -17.10
CA GLN A 68 5.45 9.24 -16.10
C GLN A 68 4.98 8.90 -14.69
N ALA A 69 3.67 8.83 -14.46
CA ALA A 69 3.11 8.46 -13.16
C ALA A 69 3.46 6.99 -12.81
N ARG A 70 3.27 6.07 -13.77
CA ARG A 70 3.55 4.63 -13.54
C ARG A 70 5.01 4.35 -13.21
N ALA A 71 5.96 5.12 -13.76
CA ALA A 71 7.38 4.94 -13.51
C ALA A 71 7.79 5.23 -12.06
N VAL A 72 6.98 6.00 -11.31
CA VAL A 72 7.26 6.40 -9.93
C VAL A 72 6.35 5.73 -8.90
N MET A 73 5.38 4.93 -9.35
CA MET A 73 4.44 4.21 -8.49
C MET A 73 4.84 2.75 -8.31
N GLY A 74 4.67 2.24 -7.07
CA GLY A 74 4.70 0.81 -6.75
C GLY A 74 3.41 0.39 -6.04
N TYR A 75 3.06 -0.89 -6.13
CA TYR A 75 1.90 -1.45 -5.48
C TYR A 75 2.18 -2.84 -4.94
N ILE A 76 1.90 -3.04 -3.67
CA ILE A 76 1.93 -4.34 -2.99
C ILE A 76 0.47 -4.71 -2.68
N PRO A 77 -0.13 -5.64 -3.44
CA PRO A 77 -1.50 -6.07 -3.22
C PRO A 77 -1.62 -6.94 -1.96
N GLU A 78 -2.81 -6.98 -1.35
CA GLU A 78 -3.16 -7.88 -0.25
C GLU A 78 -2.92 -9.35 -0.60
N LEU A 79 -3.37 -9.77 -1.79
CA LEU A 79 -3.17 -11.12 -2.29
C LEU A 79 -2.06 -11.14 -3.34
N PRO A 80 -0.95 -11.85 -3.08
CA PRO A 80 0.11 -12.02 -4.06
C PRO A 80 -0.39 -12.62 -5.37
N SER A 81 0.01 -12.04 -6.49
CA SER A 81 -0.27 -12.58 -7.83
C SER A 81 1.05 -12.99 -8.49
N LEU A 82 1.55 -14.15 -8.10
CA LEU A 82 2.80 -14.71 -8.60
C LEU A 82 2.57 -15.54 -9.86
N TYR A 83 3.58 -15.59 -10.73
CA TYR A 83 3.57 -16.45 -11.91
C TYR A 83 3.92 -17.88 -11.48
N PRO A 84 3.04 -18.89 -11.70
CA PRO A 84 3.29 -20.26 -11.23
C PRO A 84 4.59 -20.88 -11.78
N ASN A 85 4.95 -20.51 -12.99
CA ASN A 85 6.09 -21.08 -13.73
C ASN A 85 7.40 -20.28 -13.60
N LEU A 86 7.44 -19.27 -12.71
CA LEU A 86 8.67 -18.54 -12.39
C LEU A 86 9.15 -18.90 -11.00
N THR A 87 10.44 -19.08 -10.86
CA THR A 87 11.07 -19.21 -9.54
C THR A 87 11.11 -17.87 -8.80
N VAL A 88 11.37 -17.90 -7.51
CA VAL A 88 11.55 -16.70 -6.67
C VAL A 88 12.56 -15.74 -7.30
N SER A 89 13.73 -16.24 -7.74
CA SER A 89 14.73 -15.39 -8.40
C SER A 89 14.26 -14.84 -9.73
N GLU A 90 13.58 -15.66 -10.55
CA GLU A 90 13.09 -15.23 -11.86
C GLU A 90 12.00 -14.16 -11.75
N HIS A 91 11.14 -14.18 -10.73
CA HIS A 91 10.19 -13.09 -10.47
C HIS A 91 10.91 -11.75 -10.29
N MET A 92 11.96 -11.74 -9.45
CA MET A 92 12.72 -10.52 -9.18
C MET A 92 13.47 -10.04 -10.43
N GLU A 93 14.11 -10.95 -11.16
CA GLU A 93 14.79 -10.61 -12.41
C GLU A 93 13.84 -10.12 -13.49
N PHE A 94 12.69 -10.77 -13.64
CA PHE A 94 11.66 -10.35 -14.58
C PHE A 94 11.22 -8.90 -14.31
N LEU A 95 10.92 -8.59 -13.04
CA LEU A 95 10.53 -7.25 -12.64
C LEU A 95 11.66 -6.24 -12.84
N ALA A 96 12.89 -6.58 -12.45
CA ALA A 96 14.05 -5.71 -12.62
C ALA A 96 14.25 -5.33 -14.10
N ARG A 97 14.11 -6.30 -15.01
CA ARG A 97 14.20 -6.07 -16.47
C ARG A 97 13.03 -5.23 -16.99
N ALA A 98 11.79 -5.50 -16.51
CA ALA A 98 10.61 -4.74 -16.91
C ALA A 98 10.73 -3.24 -16.54
N TYR A 99 11.28 -2.95 -15.34
CA TYR A 99 11.56 -1.58 -14.89
C TYR A 99 12.92 -1.04 -15.40
N ARG A 100 13.69 -1.81 -16.19
CA ARG A 100 15.02 -1.44 -16.72
C ARG A 100 15.99 -1.01 -15.61
N LEU A 101 15.91 -1.69 -14.46
CA LEU A 101 16.78 -1.40 -13.33
C LEU A 101 18.23 -1.75 -13.67
N LYS A 102 19.16 -0.91 -13.21
CA LYS A 102 20.61 -1.16 -13.28
C LYS A 102 21.07 -1.68 -11.92
N ASP A 103 22.10 -2.50 -11.93
CA ASP A 103 22.80 -3.00 -10.72
C ASP A 103 21.87 -3.59 -9.63
N TYR A 104 20.77 -4.21 -10.05
CA TYR A 104 19.71 -4.71 -9.17
C TYR A 104 20.07 -5.97 -8.37
N LYS A 105 21.14 -6.69 -8.71
CA LYS A 105 21.47 -7.99 -8.11
C LYS A 105 21.74 -7.89 -6.61
N SER A 106 22.60 -6.96 -6.20
CA SER A 106 22.90 -6.72 -4.78
C SER A 106 21.67 -6.37 -3.97
N ARG A 107 20.73 -5.64 -4.59
CA ARG A 107 19.47 -5.29 -3.97
C ARG A 107 18.54 -6.49 -3.84
N ILE A 108 18.47 -7.36 -4.84
CA ILE A 108 17.74 -8.64 -4.73
C ILE A 108 18.31 -9.46 -3.58
N ASP A 109 19.65 -9.57 -3.49
CA ASP A 109 20.31 -10.31 -2.41
C ASP A 109 19.96 -9.72 -1.04
N SER A 110 20.02 -8.40 -0.88
CA SER A 110 19.65 -7.72 0.36
C SER A 110 18.17 -7.96 0.75
N LEU A 111 17.24 -7.87 -0.21
CA LEU A 111 15.82 -8.12 0.06
C LEU A 111 15.58 -9.59 0.44
N PHE A 112 16.24 -10.53 -0.22
CA PHE A 112 16.11 -11.95 0.12
C PHE A 112 16.65 -12.26 1.52
N THR A 113 17.76 -11.64 1.92
CA THR A 113 18.29 -11.77 3.28
C THR A 113 17.31 -11.21 4.30
N ARG A 114 16.81 -10.00 4.11
CA ARG A 114 15.85 -9.34 5.03
C ARG A 114 14.57 -10.15 5.22
N PHE A 115 14.04 -10.74 4.14
CA PHE A 115 12.78 -11.49 4.19
C PHE A 115 12.95 -13.01 4.24
N GLU A 116 14.19 -13.50 4.47
CA GLU A 116 14.52 -14.93 4.63
C GLU A 116 14.07 -15.79 3.44
N LEU A 117 14.38 -15.33 2.23
CA LEU A 117 14.05 -16.02 0.97
C LEU A 117 15.27 -16.60 0.24
N GLU A 118 16.47 -16.52 0.82
CA GLU A 118 17.73 -16.92 0.16
C GLU A 118 17.74 -18.40 -0.24
N ASP A 119 17.30 -19.28 0.64
CA ASP A 119 17.24 -20.73 0.41
C ASP A 119 16.05 -21.14 -0.48
N LYS A 120 15.17 -20.19 -0.81
CA LYS A 120 13.97 -20.42 -1.64
C LYS A 120 14.13 -19.96 -3.09
N ARG A 121 15.27 -19.38 -3.45
CA ARG A 121 15.54 -18.75 -4.76
C ARG A 121 15.13 -19.60 -5.98
N LYS A 122 15.24 -20.93 -5.88
CA LYS A 122 14.95 -21.89 -6.95
C LYS A 122 13.55 -22.49 -6.88
N LYS A 123 12.77 -22.18 -5.84
CA LYS A 123 11.39 -22.63 -5.72
C LYS A 123 10.47 -21.85 -6.66
N PHE A 124 9.49 -22.53 -7.22
CA PHE A 124 8.42 -21.87 -7.97
C PHE A 124 7.45 -21.14 -7.06
N GLY A 125 6.72 -20.16 -7.63
CA GLY A 125 5.79 -19.33 -6.87
C GLY A 125 4.67 -20.13 -6.17
N ASP A 126 4.19 -21.21 -6.78
CA ASP A 126 3.17 -22.10 -6.24
C ASP A 126 3.69 -23.10 -5.17
N GLU A 127 5.00 -23.30 -5.09
CA GLU A 127 5.63 -24.12 -4.05
C GLU A 127 5.83 -23.36 -2.73
N LEU A 128 5.57 -22.05 -2.71
CA LEU A 128 5.72 -21.21 -1.53
C LEU A 128 4.49 -21.29 -0.63
N SER A 129 4.71 -21.28 0.69
CA SER A 129 3.63 -21.02 1.64
C SER A 129 3.04 -19.61 1.45
N LYS A 130 1.81 -19.37 1.91
CA LYS A 130 1.15 -18.05 1.81
C LYS A 130 2.03 -16.91 2.37
N GLY A 131 2.65 -17.14 3.53
CA GLY A 131 3.57 -16.15 4.13
C GLY A 131 4.81 -15.89 3.27
N MET A 132 5.39 -16.94 2.65
CA MET A 132 6.53 -16.77 1.74
C MET A 132 6.11 -16.07 0.44
N GLN A 133 4.91 -16.33 -0.07
CA GLN A 133 4.37 -15.61 -1.22
C GLN A 133 4.20 -14.12 -0.90
N GLN A 134 3.72 -13.80 0.31
CA GLN A 134 3.61 -12.41 0.75
C GLN A 134 4.98 -11.74 0.92
N LYS A 135 5.98 -12.44 1.49
CA LYS A 135 7.36 -11.94 1.57
C LYS A 135 7.91 -11.63 0.17
N LEU A 136 7.72 -12.52 -0.81
CA LEU A 136 8.15 -12.28 -2.20
C LEU A 136 7.39 -11.10 -2.83
N ASN A 137 6.08 -11.01 -2.60
CA ASN A 137 5.26 -9.88 -3.06
C ASN A 137 5.78 -8.53 -2.56
N ILE A 138 6.19 -8.47 -1.28
CA ILE A 138 6.84 -7.29 -0.68
C ILE A 138 8.17 -7.00 -1.37
N CYS A 139 9.03 -8.00 -1.54
CA CYS A 139 10.32 -7.83 -2.23
C CYS A 139 10.12 -7.26 -3.65
N LEU A 140 9.12 -7.75 -4.39
CA LEU A 140 8.77 -7.24 -5.71
C LEU A 140 8.34 -5.77 -5.67
N GLY A 141 7.49 -5.37 -4.71
CA GLY A 141 7.06 -3.98 -4.56
C GLY A 141 8.19 -3.02 -4.16
N LEU A 142 9.14 -3.50 -3.36
CA LEU A 142 10.28 -2.71 -2.89
C LEU A 142 11.42 -2.61 -3.89
N LEU A 143 11.59 -3.60 -4.80
CA LEU A 143 12.72 -3.68 -5.71
C LEU A 143 12.87 -2.44 -6.62
N PRO A 144 11.81 -1.88 -7.23
CA PRO A 144 11.93 -0.71 -8.11
C PRO A 144 12.25 0.61 -7.39
N GLN A 145 12.18 0.66 -6.06
CA GLN A 145 12.32 1.89 -5.27
C GLN A 145 11.37 3.00 -5.71
N PRO A 146 10.07 2.78 -5.72
CA PRO A 146 9.12 3.78 -6.17
C PRO A 146 9.14 5.01 -5.28
N SER A 147 8.83 6.19 -5.83
CA SER A 147 8.66 7.43 -5.05
C SER A 147 7.31 7.46 -4.33
N LEU A 148 6.31 6.73 -4.86
CA LEU A 148 5.00 6.50 -4.24
C LEU A 148 4.75 4.99 -4.16
N LEU A 149 4.66 4.45 -2.96
CA LEU A 149 4.35 3.04 -2.72
C LEU A 149 2.98 2.90 -2.06
N LEU A 150 2.12 2.11 -2.68
CA LEU A 150 0.82 1.73 -2.16
C LEU A 150 0.92 0.31 -1.59
N LEU A 151 0.52 0.12 -0.33
CA LEU A 151 0.58 -1.16 0.37
C LEU A 151 -0.83 -1.53 0.85
N ASP A 152 -1.42 -2.55 0.24
CA ASP A 152 -2.78 -3.00 0.56
C ASP A 152 -2.72 -4.17 1.55
N GLU A 153 -3.09 -3.93 2.82
CA GLU A 153 -3.06 -4.89 3.92
C GLU A 153 -1.73 -5.68 4.01
N PRO A 154 -0.57 -5.04 3.96
CA PRO A 154 0.70 -5.70 3.66
C PRO A 154 1.21 -6.63 4.76
N MET A 155 0.69 -6.52 5.99
CA MET A 155 1.15 -7.28 7.14
C MET A 155 0.39 -8.60 7.34
N ILE A 156 -0.71 -8.81 6.61
CA ILE A 156 -1.51 -10.04 6.71
C ILE A 156 -0.69 -11.24 6.25
N GLY A 157 -0.65 -12.28 7.08
CA GLY A 157 0.03 -13.54 6.77
C GLY A 157 1.55 -13.53 6.94
N LEU A 158 2.12 -12.43 7.39
CA LEU A 158 3.55 -12.34 7.74
C LEU A 158 3.81 -12.83 9.17
N ASP A 159 4.99 -13.39 9.36
CA ASP A 159 5.54 -13.65 10.68
C ASP A 159 6.08 -12.36 11.35
N PRO A 160 6.31 -12.35 12.68
CA PRO A 160 6.76 -11.15 13.40
C PRO A 160 8.08 -10.56 12.89
N HIS A 161 8.99 -11.40 12.37
CA HIS A 161 10.26 -10.93 11.80
C HIS A 161 9.99 -10.15 10.51
N ALA A 162 9.21 -10.70 9.59
CA ALA A 162 8.89 -10.05 8.34
C ALA A 162 8.10 -8.74 8.54
N ILE A 163 7.20 -8.68 9.54
CA ILE A 163 6.50 -7.45 9.92
C ILE A 163 7.51 -6.38 10.36
N LYS A 164 8.48 -6.74 11.21
CA LYS A 164 9.53 -5.82 11.67
C LYS A 164 10.37 -5.31 10.50
N GLU A 165 10.79 -6.20 9.59
CA GLU A 165 11.58 -5.83 8.42
C GLU A 165 10.79 -4.93 7.46
N LEU A 166 9.50 -5.21 7.24
CA LEU A 166 8.65 -4.35 6.43
C LEU A 166 8.53 -2.94 7.04
N LYS A 167 8.30 -2.84 8.36
CA LYS A 167 8.26 -1.55 9.06
C LYS A 167 9.58 -0.80 8.93
N SER A 168 10.73 -1.50 9.05
CA SER A 168 12.06 -0.90 8.84
C SER A 168 12.21 -0.37 7.40
N CYS A 169 11.79 -1.16 6.39
CA CYS A 169 11.81 -0.71 5.00
C CYS A 169 10.95 0.54 4.76
N MET A 170 9.77 0.59 5.37
CA MET A 170 8.87 1.75 5.27
C MET A 170 9.49 3.00 5.88
N GLU A 171 10.12 2.87 7.06
CA GLU A 171 10.81 3.99 7.71
C GLU A 171 12.04 4.46 6.90
N GLU A 172 12.85 3.53 6.36
CA GLU A 172 13.95 3.85 5.46
C GLU A 172 13.45 4.64 4.23
N MET A 173 12.36 4.18 3.61
CA MET A 173 11.74 4.86 2.47
C MET A 173 11.24 6.26 2.83
N ARG A 174 10.62 6.43 4.01
CA ARG A 174 10.19 7.73 4.55
C ARG A 174 11.37 8.68 4.71
N GLN A 175 12.47 8.22 5.32
CA GLN A 175 13.70 8.99 5.51
C GLN A 175 14.36 9.40 4.18
N GLU A 176 14.20 8.56 3.13
CA GLU A 176 14.61 8.87 1.76
C GLU A 176 13.65 9.85 1.03
N GLY A 177 12.62 10.35 1.70
CA GLY A 177 11.64 11.28 1.14
C GLY A 177 10.60 10.63 0.23
N ARG A 178 10.39 9.31 0.33
CA ARG A 178 9.38 8.59 -0.45
C ARG A 178 8.03 8.64 0.26
N THR A 179 6.97 8.59 -0.51
CA THR A 179 5.59 8.67 -0.02
C THR A 179 4.98 7.28 0.03
N LEU A 180 4.31 6.95 1.13
CA LEU A 180 3.66 5.68 1.34
C LEU A 180 2.17 5.87 1.65
N LEU A 181 1.33 5.02 1.05
CA LEU A 181 -0.08 4.86 1.42
C LEU A 181 -0.31 3.41 1.83
N VAL A 182 -0.64 3.20 3.09
CA VAL A 182 -0.79 1.87 3.70
C VAL A 182 -2.23 1.65 4.08
N SER A 183 -2.94 0.68 3.49
CA SER A 183 -4.26 0.29 3.98
C SER A 183 -4.13 -0.75 5.07
N THR A 184 -4.98 -0.65 6.08
CA THR A 184 -5.17 -1.71 7.07
C THR A 184 -6.51 -1.58 7.78
N HIS A 185 -6.98 -2.68 8.35
CA HIS A 185 -8.08 -2.72 9.29
C HIS A 185 -7.60 -3.00 10.73
N ILE A 186 -6.27 -3.23 10.91
CA ILE A 186 -5.63 -3.54 12.19
C ILE A 186 -4.83 -2.31 12.63
N ILE A 187 -5.37 -1.53 13.57
CA ILE A 187 -4.80 -0.26 14.03
C ILE A 187 -3.41 -0.46 14.63
N ASP A 188 -3.25 -1.47 15.50
CA ASP A 188 -1.99 -1.79 16.17
C ASP A 188 -0.83 -2.09 15.20
N SER A 189 -1.15 -2.46 13.95
CA SER A 189 -0.14 -2.77 12.96
C SER A 189 0.65 -1.53 12.50
N VAL A 190 0.11 -0.32 12.67
CA VAL A 190 0.67 0.94 12.16
C VAL A 190 1.06 1.96 13.24
N ASP A 191 1.01 1.59 14.54
CA ASP A 191 1.14 2.45 15.72
C ASP A 191 2.24 3.53 15.70
N MET A 192 3.37 3.29 15.04
CA MET A 192 4.53 4.19 15.09
C MET A 192 4.86 4.87 13.75
N LEU A 193 4.24 4.46 12.64
CA LEU A 193 4.70 4.77 11.28
C LEU A 193 3.66 5.52 10.45
N TRP A 194 3.09 6.61 10.97
CA TRP A 194 2.20 7.42 10.15
C TRP A 194 2.31 8.91 10.50
N ASP A 195 2.17 9.74 9.48
CA ASP A 195 2.10 11.20 9.59
C ASP A 195 0.65 11.67 9.43
N ARG A 196 -0.16 10.93 8.65
CA ARG A 196 -1.57 11.23 8.35
C ARG A 196 -2.41 9.96 8.41
N ALA A 197 -3.61 10.07 8.96
CA ALA A 197 -4.61 9.01 8.99
C ALA A 197 -5.87 9.40 8.20
N LEU A 198 -6.30 8.49 7.35
CA LEU A 198 -7.57 8.54 6.63
C LEU A 198 -8.45 7.41 7.17
N ILE A 199 -9.69 7.69 7.58
CA ILE A 199 -10.63 6.65 7.98
C ILE A 199 -11.74 6.57 6.96
N MET A 200 -11.86 5.40 6.32
CA MET A 200 -12.80 5.14 5.25
C MET A 200 -13.87 4.16 5.68
N ARG A 201 -15.14 4.49 5.40
CA ARG A 201 -16.31 3.64 5.65
C ARG A 201 -17.33 3.83 4.53
N ASN A 202 -17.92 2.73 4.03
CA ASN A 202 -18.95 2.74 2.99
C ASN A 202 -18.57 3.57 1.75
N GLY A 203 -17.33 3.50 1.33
CA GLY A 203 -16.84 4.22 0.13
C GLY A 203 -16.46 5.69 0.35
N VAL A 204 -16.63 6.22 1.56
CA VAL A 204 -16.38 7.64 1.88
C VAL A 204 -15.26 7.77 2.91
N ILE A 205 -14.41 8.80 2.76
CA ILE A 205 -13.44 9.20 3.78
C ILE A 205 -14.14 10.09 4.80
N HIS A 206 -14.31 9.60 6.04
CA HIS A 206 -14.98 10.30 7.13
C HIS A 206 -14.03 11.10 8.02
N ALA A 207 -12.74 10.73 8.06
CA ALA A 207 -11.71 11.46 8.79
C ALA A 207 -10.44 11.54 7.94
N ASN A 208 -9.77 12.69 7.99
CA ASN A 208 -8.51 12.99 7.32
C ASN A 208 -7.75 13.98 8.19
N LEU A 209 -6.75 13.50 8.94
CA LEU A 209 -6.03 14.31 9.92
C LEU A 209 -4.58 13.87 10.05
N THR A 210 -3.73 14.79 10.45
CA THR A 210 -2.34 14.51 10.80
C THR A 210 -2.24 13.94 12.21
N ARG A 211 -1.08 13.35 12.53
CA ARG A 211 -0.79 12.90 13.89
C ARG A 211 -0.86 14.06 14.89
N GLU A 212 -0.30 15.21 14.53
CA GLU A 212 -0.31 16.40 15.37
C GLU A 212 -1.71 16.92 15.66
N GLU A 213 -2.59 16.92 14.65
CA GLU A 213 -4.01 17.29 14.83
C GLU A 213 -4.74 16.32 15.78
N LEU A 214 -4.46 15.02 15.67
CA LEU A 214 -5.05 14.01 16.55
C LEU A 214 -4.55 14.14 18.00
N GLU A 215 -3.24 14.35 18.18
CA GLU A 215 -2.63 14.55 19.49
C GLU A 215 -3.14 15.83 20.16
N ALA A 216 -3.33 16.92 19.40
CA ALA A 216 -3.89 18.17 19.89
C ALA A 216 -5.37 18.04 20.35
N ASP A 217 -6.11 17.14 19.72
CA ASP A 217 -7.51 16.83 20.11
C ASP A 217 -7.59 15.87 21.33
N GLY A 218 -6.45 15.35 21.79
CA GLY A 218 -6.35 14.47 22.95
C GLY A 218 -6.96 13.09 22.74
N ARG A 219 -7.20 12.68 21.49
CA ARG A 219 -7.76 11.37 21.12
C ARG A 219 -6.65 10.43 20.62
N THR A 220 -6.88 9.13 20.76
CA THR A 220 -6.06 8.12 20.11
C THR A 220 -6.62 7.78 18.73
N LEU A 221 -5.76 7.21 17.86
CA LEU A 221 -6.19 6.74 16.53
C LEU A 221 -7.28 5.66 16.64
N GLU A 222 -7.19 4.82 17.66
CA GLU A 222 -8.17 3.78 17.97
C GLU A 222 -9.54 4.38 18.35
N GLN A 223 -9.56 5.37 19.23
CA GLN A 223 -10.81 6.08 19.61
C GLN A 223 -11.46 6.70 18.38
N LEU A 224 -10.69 7.44 17.57
CA LEU A 224 -11.21 8.04 16.34
C LEU A 224 -11.76 6.99 15.36
N PHE A 225 -11.06 5.86 15.21
CA PHE A 225 -11.52 4.78 14.34
C PHE A 225 -12.88 4.22 14.81
N PHE A 226 -13.04 3.94 16.10
CA PHE A 226 -14.30 3.44 16.64
C PHE A 226 -15.43 4.48 16.55
N ASP A 227 -15.16 5.75 16.83
CA ASP A 227 -16.13 6.83 16.66
C ASP A 227 -16.69 6.87 15.23
N VAL A 228 -15.82 6.77 14.22
CA VAL A 228 -16.22 6.77 12.81
C VAL A 228 -16.90 5.47 12.39
N THR A 229 -16.43 4.32 12.89
CA THR A 229 -16.91 3.01 12.42
C THR A 229 -18.12 2.49 13.19
N GLU A 230 -18.30 2.85 14.47
CA GLU A 230 -19.39 2.40 15.34
C GLU A 230 -20.41 3.51 15.65
N GLY A 231 -19.99 4.78 15.74
CA GLY A 231 -20.86 5.92 16.04
C GLY A 231 -22.00 6.19 15.06
N GLY A 232 -22.10 5.44 13.97
CA GLY A 232 -23.22 5.50 13.01
C GLY A 232 -24.32 4.45 13.22
N ARG A 233 -24.40 3.82 14.39
CA ARG A 233 -25.48 2.85 14.72
C ARG A 233 -26.68 3.47 15.40
N GLU A 234 -26.69 4.78 15.69
CA GLU A 234 -27.83 5.50 16.18
C GLU A 234 -28.47 6.35 15.06
N GLY A 235 -29.45 5.76 14.36
CA GLY A 235 -30.26 6.48 13.38
C GLY A 235 -31.12 5.53 12.56
#